data_00d7c6971db8fb5a5dd5fd173ea89e02
#
_entry.id   00d7c6971db8fb5a5dd5fd173ea89e02
#
_cell.length_a   1.000
_cell.length_b   1.000
_cell.length_c   1.000
_cell.angle_alpha   90.00
_cell.angle_beta   90.00
_cell.angle_gamma   90.00
#
_symmetry.space_group_name_H-M   'P 1'
#
loop_
_entity.id
_entity.type
_entity.pdbx_description
1 polymer ?
#
loop_
_entity_poly.entity_id
_entity_poly.type
_entity_poly.pdbx_seq_one_letter_code
_entity_poly.pdbx_strand_id
1 'polypeptide(L)'
;MSKYEEAAERLRSLEAMDEPTKDRPTYPSGWEPGVTWNGDHGEITTGTLPEAPNEWGHLLAERGLDPNMYEIVGDSVRWTSYDGWRRDGADEPAYSAICYSYKAEIRLRRRSLGFDCEELLKELHQDKAPKAVAVRAETDATWLVNLSDWQIGNADDGGVRTQINALAALPDLLGDALKRIQKTNPVNHIVVAGLGDLLEGTCGFYPSQTFQVELDRREQARVVRRALTEIVRSLAKKGLPVTVTAVGGNHGENRQNGKRFTGFGDNDDVAVFEQVAEIFAESNYENVGFRLPADRMAVAIEMHGQIVSWTHGHLPRPKGNAAETMWGWWKDQIMGRYYPAVADANILVTGHYHHLNVKQQEGRTVFVCPSLTAVGDWYSNSTGVQTVPGTLTFRVDSNGWNNLEVIR
;
A
#
# COMPACT_ATOMS: atom_id res chain seq x y z
N MET A 1 9.60 22.35 -24.01
CA MET A 1 9.53 23.20 -22.81
C MET A 1 9.69 22.31 -21.58
N SER A 2 10.54 22.71 -20.64
CA SER A 2 10.69 21.95 -19.40
C SER A 2 9.47 22.17 -18.51
N LYS A 3 9.16 21.23 -17.60
CA LYS A 3 8.06 21.37 -16.61
C LYS A 3 8.20 22.68 -15.78
N TYR A 4 9.40 23.22 -15.66
CA TYR A 4 9.67 24.51 -15.00
C TYR A 4 9.29 25.71 -15.86
N GLU A 5 9.42 25.61 -17.16
CA GLU A 5 8.99 26.67 -18.09
C GLU A 5 7.48 26.75 -18.18
N GLU A 6 6.83 25.60 -18.16
CA GLU A 6 5.35 25.49 -18.15
C GLU A 6 4.74 26.00 -16.83
N ALA A 7 5.39 25.70 -15.69
CA ALA A 7 4.99 26.23 -14.39
C ALA A 7 5.25 27.74 -14.28
N ALA A 8 6.37 28.25 -14.83
CA ALA A 8 6.68 29.67 -14.84
C ALA A 8 5.75 30.44 -15.78
N GLU A 9 5.34 29.86 -16.89
CA GLU A 9 4.37 30.45 -17.82
C GLU A 9 2.96 30.49 -17.22
N ARG A 10 2.59 29.46 -16.48
CA ARG A 10 1.35 29.39 -15.70
C ARG A 10 1.32 30.40 -14.54
N LEU A 11 2.43 30.59 -13.84
CA LEU A 11 2.57 31.66 -12.84
C LEU A 11 2.48 33.05 -13.45
N ARG A 12 3.12 33.30 -14.61
CA ARG A 12 3.00 34.57 -15.32
C ARG A 12 1.60 34.81 -15.88
N SER A 13 0.89 33.76 -16.32
CA SER A 13 -0.51 33.89 -16.75
C SER A 13 -1.46 34.19 -15.58
N LEU A 14 -1.13 33.72 -14.37
CA LEU A 14 -1.88 34.07 -13.14
C LEU A 14 -1.55 35.50 -12.67
N GLU A 15 -0.31 35.96 -12.81
CA GLU A 15 0.10 37.36 -12.55
C GLU A 15 -0.42 38.35 -13.60
N ALA A 16 -0.53 37.94 -14.87
CA ALA A 16 -1.10 38.77 -15.95
C ALA A 16 -2.62 38.98 -15.87
N MET A 17 -3.32 38.24 -15.00
CA MET A 17 -4.75 38.48 -14.70
C MET A 17 -4.98 39.62 -13.71
N ASP A 18 -3.93 40.32 -13.25
CA ASP A 18 -3.99 41.30 -12.16
C ASP A 18 -3.78 42.78 -12.58
N GLU A 19 -4.20 43.18 -13.79
CA GLU A 19 -4.35 44.61 -14.06
C GLU A 19 -5.63 45.16 -13.42
N PRO A 20 -5.54 46.27 -12.64
CA PRO A 20 -6.70 46.83 -11.95
C PRO A 20 -7.63 47.54 -12.94
N THR A 21 -8.74 46.90 -13.26
CA THR A 21 -9.88 47.60 -13.90
C THR A 21 -10.69 48.34 -12.85
N LYS A 22 -11.19 49.54 -13.17
CA LYS A 22 -11.92 50.47 -12.28
C LYS A 22 -13.23 49.93 -11.66
N ASP A 23 -13.60 48.67 -11.94
CA ASP A 23 -14.88 48.05 -11.55
C ASP A 23 -14.71 46.81 -10.64
N ARG A 24 -13.59 46.65 -9.94
CA ARG A 24 -13.41 45.50 -9.04
C ARG A 24 -14.17 45.74 -7.70
N PRO A 25 -14.92 44.74 -7.21
CA PRO A 25 -15.55 44.86 -5.89
C PRO A 25 -14.48 45.01 -4.82
N THR A 26 -14.71 46.00 -3.92
CA THR A 26 -13.82 46.23 -2.77
C THR A 26 -14.20 45.22 -1.69
N TYR A 27 -13.40 44.21 -1.51
CA TYR A 27 -13.60 43.22 -0.45
C TYR A 27 -13.17 43.82 0.90
N PRO A 28 -13.81 43.40 2.02
CA PRO A 28 -13.29 43.73 3.35
C PRO A 28 -11.88 43.18 3.51
N SER A 29 -11.05 43.92 4.26
CA SER A 29 -9.66 43.52 4.52
C SER A 29 -9.55 42.07 5.02
N GLY A 30 -8.71 41.27 4.37
CA GLY A 30 -8.56 39.88 4.67
C GLY A 30 -9.65 38.96 4.07
N TRP A 31 -10.54 39.48 3.20
CA TRP A 31 -11.57 38.71 2.50
C TRP A 31 -11.41 38.76 0.97
N GLU A 32 -10.21 39.02 0.52
CA GLU A 32 -9.87 38.98 -0.88
C GLU A 32 -9.98 37.54 -1.40
N PRO A 33 -10.61 37.34 -2.57
CA PRO A 33 -10.77 36.00 -3.13
C PRO A 33 -9.44 35.32 -3.42
N GLY A 34 -9.26 34.11 -2.96
CA GLY A 34 -8.02 33.38 -3.16
C GLY A 34 -7.98 32.05 -2.42
N VAL A 35 -6.84 31.40 -2.56
CA VAL A 35 -6.48 30.21 -1.81
C VAL A 35 -5.12 30.46 -1.18
N THR A 36 -5.02 30.20 0.11
CA THR A 36 -3.76 30.16 0.84
C THR A 36 -3.48 28.74 1.28
N TRP A 37 -2.23 28.34 1.29
CA TRP A 37 -1.84 27.00 1.68
C TRP A 37 -0.70 27.05 2.71
N ASN A 38 -0.84 26.28 3.78
CA ASN A 38 0.15 26.22 4.84
C ASN A 38 0.36 24.75 5.28
N GLY A 39 1.21 24.04 4.54
CA GLY A 39 1.46 22.62 4.78
C GLY A 39 0.25 21.75 4.45
N ASP A 40 -0.35 21.10 5.46
CA ASP A 40 -1.43 20.14 5.27
C ASP A 40 -2.83 20.79 5.15
N HIS A 41 -2.95 22.08 5.44
CA HIS A 41 -4.20 22.83 5.45
C HIS A 41 -4.09 24.09 4.60
N GLY A 42 -5.19 24.44 3.99
CA GLY A 42 -5.34 25.69 3.27
C GLY A 42 -6.60 26.44 3.70
N GLU A 43 -6.76 27.66 3.23
CA GLU A 43 -7.99 28.44 3.35
C GLU A 43 -8.42 28.91 1.97
N ILE A 44 -9.67 28.69 1.61
CA ILE A 44 -10.29 29.25 0.41
C ILE A 44 -11.19 30.42 0.81
N THR A 45 -11.04 31.55 0.09
CA THR A 45 -11.94 32.70 0.18
C THR A 45 -12.67 32.82 -1.15
N THR A 46 -14.00 32.86 -1.12
CA THR A 46 -14.81 33.02 -2.33
C THR A 46 -14.80 34.48 -2.82
N GLY A 47 -15.16 34.67 -4.07
CA GLY A 47 -15.62 35.96 -4.55
C GLY A 47 -16.98 36.34 -3.93
N THR A 48 -17.60 37.37 -4.51
CA THR A 48 -18.95 37.76 -4.14
C THR A 48 -19.95 36.69 -4.54
N LEU A 49 -20.70 36.17 -3.58
CA LEU A 49 -21.78 35.22 -3.81
C LEU A 49 -23.13 35.82 -3.34
N PRO A 50 -24.25 35.46 -4.00
CA PRO A 50 -25.58 35.92 -3.57
C PRO A 50 -26.08 35.24 -2.30
N GLU A 51 -25.62 34.01 -2.06
CA GLU A 51 -26.02 33.15 -0.96
C GLU A 51 -24.89 32.20 -0.58
N ALA A 52 -25.04 31.48 0.53
CA ALA A 52 -24.08 30.47 0.93
C ALA A 52 -23.95 29.36 -0.10
N PRO A 53 -22.74 28.91 -0.43
CA PRO A 53 -22.56 27.81 -1.38
C PRO A 53 -23.09 26.50 -0.78
N ASN A 54 -24.03 25.88 -1.48
CA ASN A 54 -24.54 24.55 -1.13
C ASN A 54 -23.51 23.47 -1.43
N GLU A 55 -22.71 23.69 -2.47
CA GLU A 55 -21.62 22.80 -2.88
C GLU A 55 -20.36 23.60 -3.17
N TRP A 56 -19.25 23.15 -2.65
CA TRP A 56 -17.94 23.78 -2.80
C TRP A 56 -17.14 23.27 -4.00
N GLY A 57 -17.59 22.18 -4.63
CA GLY A 57 -16.80 21.49 -5.67
C GLY A 57 -16.42 22.40 -6.84
N HIS A 58 -17.36 23.19 -7.35
CA HIS A 58 -17.09 24.13 -8.45
C HIS A 58 -16.19 25.29 -8.02
N LEU A 59 -16.33 25.77 -6.77
CA LEU A 59 -15.49 26.86 -6.22
C LEU A 59 -14.04 26.39 -6.03
N LEU A 60 -13.83 25.13 -5.64
CA LEU A 60 -12.51 24.52 -5.59
C LEU A 60 -11.91 24.42 -7.01
N ALA A 61 -12.68 23.93 -7.97
CA ALA A 61 -12.23 23.77 -9.36
C ALA A 61 -11.87 25.12 -10.02
N GLU A 62 -12.65 26.18 -9.76
CA GLU A 62 -12.36 27.55 -10.22
C GLU A 62 -11.03 28.08 -9.69
N ARG A 63 -10.57 27.56 -8.55
CA ARG A 63 -9.29 27.91 -7.92
C ARG A 63 -8.17 26.92 -8.23
N GLY A 64 -8.39 26.03 -9.21
CA GLY A 64 -7.39 25.03 -9.63
C GLY A 64 -7.22 23.86 -8.69
N LEU A 65 -8.13 23.68 -7.72
CA LEU A 65 -8.14 22.56 -6.78
C LEU A 65 -9.09 21.47 -7.28
N ASP A 66 -8.62 20.26 -7.44
CA ASP A 66 -9.46 19.12 -7.82
C ASP A 66 -10.43 18.76 -6.68
N PRO A 67 -11.76 18.85 -6.86
CA PRO A 67 -12.75 18.52 -5.82
C PRO A 67 -12.70 17.06 -5.37
N ASN A 68 -12.06 16.17 -6.14
CA ASN A 68 -11.85 14.78 -5.74
C ASN A 68 -10.66 14.64 -4.78
N MET A 69 -9.74 15.60 -4.78
CA MET A 69 -8.54 15.60 -3.93
C MET A 69 -8.67 16.49 -2.71
N TYR A 70 -9.54 17.51 -2.77
CA TYR A 70 -9.69 18.47 -1.69
C TYR A 70 -11.12 18.51 -1.13
N GLU A 71 -11.25 18.75 0.16
CA GLU A 71 -12.54 18.90 0.85
C GLU A 71 -12.53 20.10 1.78
N ILE A 72 -13.72 20.66 2.01
CA ILE A 72 -13.94 21.69 2.98
C ILE A 72 -14.07 21.05 4.38
N VAL A 73 -13.43 21.64 5.36
CA VAL A 73 -13.66 21.33 6.78
C VAL A 73 -15.00 21.94 7.18
N GLY A 74 -16.03 21.11 7.35
CA GLY A 74 -17.44 21.53 7.40
C GLY A 74 -17.80 22.56 8.47
N ASP A 75 -17.13 22.52 9.62
CA ASP A 75 -17.34 23.46 10.75
C ASP A 75 -16.44 24.70 10.66
N SER A 76 -15.59 24.82 9.64
CA SER A 76 -14.69 25.94 9.44
C SER A 76 -15.29 27.08 8.61
N VAL A 77 -16.47 26.88 8.03
CA VAL A 77 -17.09 27.87 7.12
C VAL A 77 -17.47 29.12 7.87
N ARG A 78 -16.90 30.25 7.44
CA ARG A 78 -17.17 31.61 7.95
C ARG A 78 -17.67 32.47 6.79
N TRP A 79 -18.38 33.56 7.11
CA TRP A 79 -18.85 34.47 6.09
C TRP A 79 -18.82 35.92 6.59
N THR A 80 -18.79 36.85 5.65
CA THR A 80 -18.97 38.26 5.87
C THR A 80 -19.93 38.84 4.86
N SER A 81 -20.61 39.92 5.24
CA SER A 81 -21.42 40.71 4.30
C SER A 81 -20.88 42.12 4.19
N TYR A 82 -21.02 42.71 3.04
CA TYR A 82 -20.59 44.08 2.74
C TYR A 82 -21.43 44.69 1.64
N ASP A 83 -21.50 46.00 1.61
CA ASP A 83 -22.16 46.73 0.53
C ASP A 83 -21.29 46.70 -0.71
N GLY A 84 -21.86 46.22 -1.81
CA GLY A 84 -21.15 46.07 -3.08
C GLY A 84 -22.06 46.26 -4.28
N TRP A 85 -21.53 46.00 -5.44
CA TRP A 85 -22.26 46.13 -6.70
C TRP A 85 -22.48 44.75 -7.29
N ARG A 86 -23.70 44.47 -7.71
CA ARG A 86 -24.07 43.21 -8.40
C ARG A 86 -24.61 43.48 -9.78
N ARG A 87 -24.47 42.45 -10.64
CA ARG A 87 -24.96 42.44 -12.01
C ARG A 87 -25.57 41.07 -12.28
N ASP A 88 -26.82 41.00 -12.71
CA ASP A 88 -27.53 39.73 -12.93
C ASP A 88 -27.27 39.13 -14.33
N GLY A 89 -26.67 39.90 -15.23
CA GLY A 89 -26.22 39.48 -16.55
C GLY A 89 -25.07 40.34 -17.08
N ALA A 90 -24.31 39.83 -18.05
CA ALA A 90 -23.13 40.53 -18.58
C ALA A 90 -23.46 41.92 -19.14
N ASP A 91 -24.66 42.07 -19.71
CA ASP A 91 -25.13 43.31 -20.37
C ASP A 91 -26.06 44.15 -19.50
N GLU A 92 -26.33 43.74 -18.25
CA GLU A 92 -27.20 44.47 -17.35
C GLU A 92 -26.45 45.52 -16.53
N PRO A 93 -27.12 46.66 -16.14
CA PRO A 93 -26.47 47.66 -15.30
C PRO A 93 -26.22 47.11 -13.90
N ALA A 94 -25.04 47.44 -13.33
CA ALA A 94 -24.74 47.09 -11.96
C ALA A 94 -25.61 47.89 -10.97
N TYR A 95 -26.07 47.25 -9.92
CA TYR A 95 -26.84 47.83 -8.84
C TYR A 95 -26.22 47.59 -7.48
N SER A 96 -26.47 48.50 -6.51
CA SER A 96 -25.99 48.32 -5.13
C SER A 96 -26.75 47.21 -4.43
N ALA A 97 -26.04 46.28 -3.83
CA ALA A 97 -26.63 45.18 -3.08
C ALA A 97 -25.72 44.72 -1.94
N ILE A 98 -26.31 44.06 -0.95
CA ILE A 98 -25.54 43.35 0.06
C ILE A 98 -24.88 42.13 -0.63
N CYS A 99 -23.56 42.08 -0.53
CA CYS A 99 -22.73 41.02 -1.08
C CYS A 99 -22.23 40.14 0.05
N TYR A 100 -22.02 38.87 -0.21
CA TYR A 100 -21.50 37.90 0.75
C TYR A 100 -20.20 37.30 0.22
N SER A 101 -19.24 37.07 1.10
CA SER A 101 -18.04 36.30 0.85
C SER A 101 -17.87 35.24 1.94
N TYR A 102 -17.42 34.08 1.52
CA TYR A 102 -17.29 32.93 2.41
C TYR A 102 -15.82 32.48 2.46
N LYS A 103 -15.39 32.06 3.64
CA LYS A 103 -14.10 31.44 3.89
C LYS A 103 -14.30 30.07 4.47
N ALA A 104 -13.46 29.13 4.07
CA ALA A 104 -13.46 27.81 4.64
C ALA A 104 -12.05 27.25 4.66
N GLU A 105 -11.75 26.46 5.67
CA GLU A 105 -10.55 25.64 5.66
C GLU A 105 -10.70 24.51 4.65
N ILE A 106 -9.64 24.30 3.88
CA ILE A 106 -9.51 23.19 2.93
C ILE A 106 -8.41 22.24 3.38
N ARG A 107 -8.63 20.98 3.18
CA ARG A 107 -7.62 19.94 3.39
C ARG A 107 -7.66 18.95 2.23
N LEU A 108 -6.57 18.23 2.04
CA LEU A 108 -6.61 17.05 1.18
C LEU A 108 -7.71 16.12 1.69
N ARG A 109 -8.59 15.69 0.79
CA ARG A 109 -9.54 14.61 1.12
C ARG A 109 -8.70 13.45 1.59
N ARG A 110 -8.75 13.18 2.87
CA ARG A 110 -8.36 11.87 3.36
C ARG A 110 -9.37 10.91 2.73
N ARG A 111 -8.97 10.24 1.64
CA ARG A 111 -9.76 9.15 1.12
C ARG A 111 -9.97 8.21 2.30
N SER A 112 -11.13 8.29 2.89
CA SER A 112 -11.67 7.18 3.66
C SER A 112 -11.77 6.06 2.64
N LEU A 113 -10.77 5.22 2.63
CA LEU A 113 -10.72 4.03 1.77
C LEU A 113 -11.73 3.02 2.30
N GLY A 114 -12.94 3.42 2.71
CA GLY A 114 -14.06 2.55 3.05
C GLY A 114 -13.76 1.27 3.85
N PHE A 115 -12.63 1.21 4.56
CA PHE A 115 -12.12 0.01 5.21
C PHE A 115 -12.58 -0.04 6.67
N ASP A 116 -13.87 -0.09 6.85
CA ASP A 116 -14.44 -0.34 8.16
C ASP A 116 -14.23 -1.81 8.51
N CYS A 117 -13.69 -2.06 9.70
CA CYS A 117 -13.48 -3.40 10.21
C CYS A 117 -14.83 -4.11 10.45
N GLU A 118 -15.85 -3.37 10.90
CA GLU A 118 -17.20 -3.91 11.10
C GLU A 118 -17.84 -4.32 9.78
N GLU A 119 -17.68 -3.52 8.73
CA GLU A 119 -18.15 -3.87 7.39
C GLU A 119 -17.46 -5.12 6.86
N LEU A 120 -16.14 -5.21 7.03
CA LEU A 120 -15.36 -6.39 6.63
C LEU A 120 -15.80 -7.66 7.37
N LEU A 121 -15.98 -7.58 8.69
CA LEU A 121 -16.48 -8.69 9.49
C LEU A 121 -17.90 -9.10 9.04
N LYS A 122 -18.77 -8.14 8.77
CA LYS A 122 -20.12 -8.40 8.27
C LYS A 122 -20.10 -9.11 6.92
N GLU A 123 -19.23 -8.70 6.01
CA GLU A 123 -19.05 -9.40 4.72
C GLU A 123 -18.58 -10.84 4.92
N LEU A 124 -17.60 -11.08 5.81
CA LEU A 124 -17.08 -12.42 6.09
C LEU A 124 -18.14 -13.33 6.75
N HIS A 125 -18.94 -12.79 7.67
CA HIS A 125 -20.04 -13.52 8.29
C HIS A 125 -21.17 -13.87 7.32
N GLN A 126 -21.36 -13.07 6.25
CA GLN A 126 -22.35 -13.37 5.20
C GLN A 126 -21.84 -14.42 4.21
N ASP A 127 -20.54 -14.68 4.16
CA ASP A 127 -19.99 -15.73 3.33
C ASP A 127 -20.44 -17.11 3.83
N LYS A 128 -20.77 -17.97 2.90
CA LYS A 128 -21.01 -19.38 3.21
C LYS A 128 -19.67 -20.07 3.45
N ALA A 129 -19.63 -20.94 4.45
CA ALA A 129 -18.45 -21.80 4.67
C ALA A 129 -18.03 -22.46 3.35
N PRO A 130 -16.73 -22.38 3.00
CA PRO A 130 -16.24 -23.00 1.78
C PRO A 130 -16.50 -24.49 1.78
N LYS A 131 -17.02 -25.03 0.66
CA LYS A 131 -17.12 -26.47 0.51
C LYS A 131 -15.73 -27.05 0.28
N ALA A 132 -15.33 -27.99 1.10
CA ALA A 132 -14.09 -28.72 0.89
C ALA A 132 -14.08 -29.33 -0.52
N VAL A 133 -13.00 -29.07 -1.26
CA VAL A 133 -12.79 -29.71 -2.56
C VAL A 133 -12.20 -31.09 -2.31
N ALA A 134 -12.77 -32.12 -2.93
CA ALA A 134 -12.17 -33.44 -2.93
C ALA A 134 -10.86 -33.37 -3.74
N VAL A 135 -9.76 -33.39 -3.04
CA VAL A 135 -8.43 -33.48 -3.64
C VAL A 135 -8.19 -34.95 -4.00
N ARG A 136 -7.60 -35.20 -5.17
CA ARG A 136 -7.19 -36.56 -5.53
C ARG A 136 -6.21 -37.07 -4.47
N ALA A 137 -6.42 -38.29 -3.98
CA ALA A 137 -5.61 -38.88 -2.91
C ALA A 137 -4.09 -38.92 -3.23
N GLU A 138 -3.73 -38.86 -4.52
CA GLU A 138 -2.35 -38.87 -5.03
C GLU A 138 -1.72 -37.46 -5.08
N THR A 139 -2.49 -36.38 -4.78
CA THR A 139 -1.96 -35.02 -4.84
C THR A 139 -1.35 -34.69 -3.48
N ASP A 140 -0.06 -34.67 -3.40
CA ASP A 140 0.69 -34.27 -2.22
C ASP A 140 1.62 -33.11 -2.57
N ALA A 141 1.04 -31.91 -2.64
CA ALA A 141 1.76 -30.71 -3.01
C ALA A 141 1.10 -29.44 -2.49
N THR A 142 1.91 -28.46 -2.20
CA THR A 142 1.50 -27.13 -1.71
C THR A 142 1.84 -26.04 -2.73
N TRP A 143 0.93 -25.11 -2.96
CA TRP A 143 1.19 -23.88 -3.70
C TRP A 143 1.54 -22.75 -2.73
N LEU A 144 2.66 -22.08 -2.97
CA LEU A 144 3.15 -20.98 -2.17
C LEU A 144 2.90 -19.66 -2.88
N VAL A 145 2.29 -18.72 -2.15
CA VAL A 145 2.05 -17.34 -2.57
C VAL A 145 2.86 -16.45 -1.64
N ASN A 146 3.86 -15.75 -2.17
CA ASN A 146 4.80 -14.97 -1.38
C ASN A 146 4.52 -13.47 -1.59
N LEU A 147 3.97 -12.83 -0.56
CA LEU A 147 3.60 -11.42 -0.53
C LEU A 147 4.75 -10.62 0.08
N SER A 148 5.35 -9.70 -0.68
CA SER A 148 6.58 -9.01 -0.29
C SER A 148 6.60 -7.57 -0.78
N ASP A 149 7.14 -6.69 0.04
CA ASP A 149 7.55 -5.33 -0.35
C ASP A 149 6.43 -4.55 -1.08
N TRP A 150 5.25 -4.49 -0.46
CA TRP A 150 4.13 -3.71 -0.98
C TRP A 150 4.32 -2.22 -0.76
N GLN A 151 5.01 -1.85 0.34
CA GLN A 151 5.32 -0.50 0.77
C GLN A 151 4.13 0.46 0.61
N ILE A 152 2.97 0.01 1.08
CA ILE A 152 1.72 0.78 0.99
C ILE A 152 1.86 2.11 1.69
N GLY A 153 1.61 3.18 0.95
CA GLY A 153 1.77 4.56 1.40
C GLY A 153 2.93 5.29 0.75
N ASN A 154 3.85 4.59 0.06
CA ASN A 154 4.92 5.22 -0.69
C ASN A 154 4.38 6.01 -1.88
N ALA A 155 4.91 7.21 -2.10
CA ALA A 155 4.49 8.12 -3.18
C ALA A 155 5.16 7.82 -4.54
N ASP A 156 6.15 6.93 -4.58
CA ASP A 156 6.86 6.57 -5.81
C ASP A 156 5.99 5.77 -6.76
N ASP A 157 6.36 5.71 -8.04
CA ASP A 157 5.75 4.87 -9.09
C ASP A 157 4.22 5.01 -9.22
N GLY A 158 3.73 6.26 -9.19
CA GLY A 158 2.29 6.56 -9.27
C GLY A 158 1.55 6.42 -7.94
N GLY A 159 2.28 6.22 -6.83
CA GLY A 159 1.83 6.31 -5.45
C GLY A 159 0.79 5.27 -5.05
N VAL A 160 0.08 5.57 -3.99
CA VAL A 160 -0.95 4.71 -3.38
C VAL A 160 -2.01 4.25 -4.38
N ARG A 161 -2.33 5.07 -5.38
CA ARG A 161 -3.32 4.68 -6.40
C ARG A 161 -2.88 3.46 -7.21
N THR A 162 -1.62 3.42 -7.63
CA THR A 162 -1.04 2.28 -8.35
C THR A 162 -1.01 1.04 -7.45
N GLN A 163 -0.58 1.20 -6.21
CA GLN A 163 -0.55 0.13 -5.22
C GLN A 163 -1.94 -0.47 -4.97
N ILE A 164 -2.97 0.36 -4.76
CA ILE A 164 -4.34 -0.11 -4.56
C ILE A 164 -4.89 -0.84 -5.78
N ASN A 165 -4.61 -0.36 -6.99
CA ASN A 165 -5.05 -1.01 -8.22
C ASN A 165 -4.41 -2.41 -8.36
N ALA A 166 -3.12 -2.53 -8.07
CA ALA A 166 -2.42 -3.81 -8.08
C ALA A 166 -3.00 -4.78 -7.04
N LEU A 167 -3.25 -4.31 -5.81
CA LEU A 167 -3.87 -5.11 -4.75
C LEU A 167 -5.30 -5.53 -5.07
N ALA A 168 -6.09 -4.67 -5.70
CA ALA A 168 -7.47 -4.99 -6.09
C ALA A 168 -7.54 -6.08 -7.17
N ALA A 169 -6.56 -6.13 -8.08
CA ALA A 169 -6.47 -7.15 -9.11
C ALA A 169 -5.91 -8.49 -8.61
N LEU A 170 -5.08 -8.47 -7.57
CA LEU A 170 -4.30 -9.62 -7.12
C LEU A 170 -5.14 -10.85 -6.74
N PRO A 171 -6.31 -10.76 -6.04
CA PRO A 171 -7.14 -11.92 -5.75
C PRO A 171 -7.61 -12.67 -7.00
N ASP A 172 -7.98 -11.96 -8.06
CA ASP A 172 -8.43 -12.57 -9.32
C ASP A 172 -7.24 -13.20 -10.08
N LEU A 173 -6.12 -12.50 -10.15
CA LEU A 173 -4.88 -12.99 -10.77
C LEU A 173 -4.39 -14.28 -10.08
N LEU A 174 -4.38 -14.33 -8.75
CA LEU A 174 -4.04 -15.53 -7.97
C LEU A 174 -5.07 -16.64 -8.18
N GLY A 175 -6.36 -16.29 -8.22
CA GLY A 175 -7.43 -17.25 -8.52
C GLY A 175 -7.26 -17.90 -9.89
N ASP A 176 -6.85 -17.15 -10.90
CA ASP A 176 -6.60 -17.68 -12.25
C ASP A 176 -5.29 -18.50 -12.32
N ALA A 177 -4.26 -18.07 -11.61
CA ALA A 177 -3.03 -18.87 -11.48
C ALA A 177 -3.32 -20.23 -10.81
N LEU A 178 -4.09 -20.23 -9.72
CA LEU A 178 -4.51 -21.47 -9.07
C LEU A 178 -5.33 -22.37 -10.00
N LYS A 179 -6.24 -21.81 -10.79
CA LYS A 179 -6.97 -22.60 -11.81
C LYS A 179 -6.05 -23.23 -12.85
N ARG A 180 -4.99 -22.51 -13.27
CA ARG A 180 -3.99 -23.03 -14.22
C ARG A 180 -3.21 -24.18 -13.60
N ILE A 181 -2.67 -23.99 -12.39
CA ILE A 181 -1.85 -25.00 -11.72
C ILE A 181 -2.66 -26.26 -11.39
N GLN A 182 -3.93 -26.11 -11.00
CA GLN A 182 -4.83 -27.24 -10.71
C GLN A 182 -5.11 -28.14 -11.94
N LYS A 183 -4.98 -27.60 -13.15
CA LYS A 183 -5.14 -28.38 -14.39
C LYS A 183 -3.90 -29.18 -14.75
N THR A 184 -2.72 -28.63 -14.49
CA THR A 184 -1.42 -29.18 -14.95
C THR A 184 -0.65 -29.91 -13.85
N ASN A 185 -0.56 -29.32 -12.69
CA ASN A 185 0.20 -29.78 -11.53
C ASN A 185 -0.60 -29.51 -10.24
N PRO A 186 -1.65 -30.27 -9.96
CA PRO A 186 -2.60 -29.99 -8.89
C PRO A 186 -1.92 -29.90 -7.52
N VAL A 187 -2.54 -29.12 -6.62
CA VAL A 187 -2.12 -28.94 -5.23
C VAL A 187 -3.27 -29.23 -4.29
N ASN A 188 -2.97 -29.64 -3.08
CA ASN A 188 -3.95 -29.93 -2.02
C ASN A 188 -3.91 -28.94 -0.86
N HIS A 189 -2.96 -28.01 -0.88
CA HIS A 189 -2.76 -27.02 0.17
C HIS A 189 -2.22 -25.72 -0.44
N ILE A 190 -2.52 -24.59 0.20
CA ILE A 190 -2.00 -23.27 -0.15
C ILE A 190 -1.28 -22.69 1.07
N VAL A 191 -0.11 -22.13 0.88
CA VAL A 191 0.57 -21.29 1.88
C VAL A 191 0.64 -19.86 1.36
N VAL A 192 0.12 -18.92 2.16
CA VAL A 192 0.28 -17.47 1.93
C VAL A 192 1.31 -16.96 2.92
N ALA A 193 2.43 -16.50 2.43
CA ALA A 193 3.54 -16.01 3.25
C ALA A 193 3.74 -14.51 3.05
N GLY A 194 3.64 -13.71 4.13
CA GLY A 194 4.06 -12.31 4.16
C GLY A 194 5.55 -12.21 4.49
N LEU A 195 6.31 -11.54 3.64
CA LEU A 195 7.75 -11.41 3.80
C LEU A 195 8.17 -10.04 4.34
N GLY A 196 7.24 -9.23 4.86
CA GLY A 196 7.51 -7.92 5.42
C GLY A 196 7.50 -6.79 4.39
N ASP A 197 7.67 -5.58 4.90
CA ASP A 197 7.60 -4.32 4.16
C ASP A 197 6.29 -4.17 3.35
N LEU A 198 5.18 -4.63 3.96
CA LEU A 198 3.85 -4.42 3.38
C LEU A 198 3.40 -2.97 3.60
N LEU A 199 3.81 -2.34 4.69
CA LEU A 199 3.64 -0.93 4.96
C LEU A 199 4.93 -0.17 4.62
N GLU A 200 4.82 1.08 4.14
CA GLU A 200 5.98 1.97 3.96
C GLU A 200 6.50 2.52 5.30
N GLY A 201 5.63 2.65 6.29
CA GLY A 201 5.92 3.46 7.47
C GLY A 201 5.78 4.94 7.17
N THR A 202 6.12 5.82 8.13
CA THR A 202 5.93 7.28 7.98
C THR A 202 7.16 8.09 8.35
N CYS A 203 8.05 7.54 9.15
CA CYS A 203 9.26 8.23 9.62
C CYS A 203 10.25 7.25 10.25
N GLY A 204 11.47 7.74 10.49
CA GLY A 204 12.49 7.02 11.26
C GLY A 204 13.43 6.15 10.44
N PHE A 205 13.12 5.87 9.19
CA PHE A 205 13.95 5.06 8.31
C PHE A 205 15.04 5.89 7.62
N TYR A 206 14.63 6.95 6.93
CA TYR A 206 15.51 7.93 6.30
C TYR A 206 14.91 9.35 6.42
N PRO A 207 15.72 10.43 6.38
CA PRO A 207 15.25 11.77 6.73
C PRO A 207 14.11 12.33 5.88
N SER A 208 14.05 11.94 4.59
CA SER A 208 13.03 12.42 3.65
C SER A 208 11.78 11.56 3.60
N GLN A 209 11.69 10.47 4.35
CA GLN A 209 10.56 9.52 4.30
C GLN A 209 9.21 10.21 4.47
N THR A 210 9.09 11.12 5.44
CA THR A 210 7.84 11.84 5.73
C THR A 210 7.29 12.63 4.53
N PHE A 211 8.17 13.05 3.61
CA PHE A 211 7.78 13.77 2.39
C PHE A 211 7.47 12.85 1.22
N GLN A 212 7.64 11.56 1.39
CA GLN A 212 7.47 10.54 0.35
C GLN A 212 6.36 9.53 0.68
N VAL A 213 5.48 9.88 1.61
CA VAL A 213 4.33 9.06 1.98
C VAL A 213 3.03 9.81 1.74
N GLU A 214 2.04 9.11 1.18
CA GLU A 214 0.70 9.63 0.88
C GLU A 214 -0.34 9.22 1.92
N LEU A 215 -0.05 8.23 2.77
CA LEU A 215 -0.93 7.72 3.80
C LEU A 215 -0.28 7.77 5.18
N ASP A 216 -1.05 8.09 6.21
CA ASP A 216 -0.58 7.90 7.58
C ASP A 216 -0.46 6.40 7.92
N ARG A 217 0.28 6.07 9.01
CA ARG A 217 0.57 4.68 9.42
C ARG A 217 -0.71 3.86 9.63
N ARG A 218 -1.77 4.48 10.16
CA ARG A 218 -3.05 3.82 10.41
C ARG A 218 -3.78 3.52 9.09
N GLU A 219 -3.72 4.44 8.13
CA GLU A 219 -4.30 4.26 6.80
C GLU A 219 -3.58 3.15 6.04
N GLN A 220 -2.24 3.13 6.07
CA GLN A 220 -1.44 2.05 5.51
C GLN A 220 -1.86 0.68 6.08
N ALA A 221 -1.94 0.56 7.42
CA ALA A 221 -2.35 -0.68 8.08
C ALA A 221 -3.76 -1.13 7.67
N ARG A 222 -4.69 -0.19 7.47
CA ARG A 222 -6.06 -0.50 7.00
C ARG A 222 -6.06 -1.06 5.59
N VAL A 223 -5.30 -0.45 4.67
CA VAL A 223 -5.19 -0.94 3.28
C VAL A 223 -4.60 -2.34 3.26
N VAL A 224 -3.47 -2.54 3.94
CA VAL A 224 -2.79 -3.84 4.00
C VAL A 224 -3.71 -4.91 4.60
N ARG A 225 -4.36 -4.62 5.73
CA ARG A 225 -5.31 -5.54 6.37
C ARG A 225 -6.45 -5.94 5.44
N ARG A 226 -7.09 -4.97 4.76
CA ARG A 226 -8.17 -5.26 3.80
C ARG A 226 -7.67 -6.13 2.66
N ALA A 227 -6.54 -5.76 2.05
CA ALA A 227 -5.98 -6.51 0.93
C ALA A 227 -5.62 -7.95 1.32
N LEU A 228 -4.95 -8.15 2.46
CA LEU A 228 -4.64 -9.48 2.98
C LEU A 228 -5.90 -10.31 3.23
N THR A 229 -6.91 -9.70 3.86
CA THR A 229 -8.18 -10.39 4.10
C THR A 229 -8.83 -10.84 2.79
N GLU A 230 -8.88 -9.98 1.76
CA GLU A 230 -9.47 -10.33 0.47
C GLU A 230 -8.67 -11.41 -0.28
N ILE A 231 -7.35 -11.35 -0.23
CA ILE A 231 -6.48 -12.38 -0.83
C ILE A 231 -6.73 -13.74 -0.17
N VAL A 232 -6.66 -13.80 1.16
CA VAL A 232 -6.86 -15.05 1.92
C VAL A 232 -8.29 -15.57 1.70
N ARG A 233 -9.30 -14.70 1.78
CA ARG A 233 -10.71 -15.01 1.52
C ARG A 233 -10.92 -15.59 0.12
N SER A 234 -10.36 -14.96 -0.91
CA SER A 234 -10.47 -15.41 -2.30
C SER A 234 -9.88 -16.81 -2.50
N LEU A 235 -8.72 -17.08 -1.89
CA LEU A 235 -8.06 -18.38 -1.96
C LEU A 235 -8.81 -19.42 -1.14
N ALA A 236 -9.26 -19.10 0.07
CA ALA A 236 -10.01 -19.99 0.95
C ALA A 236 -11.35 -20.43 0.32
N LYS A 237 -12.03 -19.53 -0.42
CA LYS A 237 -13.25 -19.85 -1.19
C LYS A 237 -13.06 -20.95 -2.24
N LYS A 238 -11.83 -21.27 -2.62
CA LYS A 238 -11.55 -22.41 -3.52
C LYS A 238 -11.65 -23.76 -2.82
N GLY A 239 -11.85 -23.80 -1.49
CA GLY A 239 -12.11 -25.01 -0.71
C GLY A 239 -10.88 -25.83 -0.37
N LEU A 240 -9.67 -25.34 -0.64
CA LEU A 240 -8.41 -25.94 -0.17
C LEU A 240 -8.05 -25.39 1.21
N PRO A 241 -7.34 -26.17 2.05
CA PRO A 241 -6.69 -25.64 3.24
C PRO A 241 -5.72 -24.51 2.89
N VAL A 242 -5.77 -23.43 3.66
CA VAL A 242 -4.88 -22.27 3.53
C VAL A 242 -4.13 -22.07 4.84
N THR A 243 -2.82 -22.07 4.80
CA THR A 243 -1.99 -21.65 5.94
C THR A 243 -1.41 -20.28 5.64
N VAL A 244 -1.60 -19.34 6.57
CA VAL A 244 -1.01 -17.99 6.49
C VAL A 244 0.16 -17.90 7.46
N THR A 245 1.29 -17.39 6.99
CA THR A 245 2.45 -17.11 7.82
C THR A 245 3.07 -15.75 7.45
N ALA A 246 3.85 -15.17 8.35
CA ALA A 246 4.50 -13.89 8.09
C ALA A 246 5.79 -13.71 8.86
N VAL A 247 6.64 -12.84 8.34
CA VAL A 247 7.78 -12.23 9.04
C VAL A 247 7.70 -10.72 8.89
N GLY A 248 8.21 -9.97 9.85
CA GLY A 248 8.27 -8.52 9.78
C GLY A 248 9.41 -8.02 8.89
N GLY A 249 9.16 -6.92 8.19
CA GLY A 249 10.16 -6.19 7.42
C GLY A 249 10.79 -5.03 8.18
N ASN A 250 11.70 -4.34 7.55
CA ASN A 250 12.37 -3.21 8.18
C ASN A 250 11.56 -1.91 8.17
N HIS A 251 10.63 -1.73 7.25
CA HIS A 251 9.71 -0.59 7.21
C HIS A 251 8.64 -0.68 8.30
N GLY A 252 8.27 -1.89 8.73
CA GLY A 252 7.35 -2.13 9.83
C GLY A 252 7.99 -1.95 11.23
N GLU A 253 9.31 -1.83 11.34
CA GLU A 253 10.00 -1.68 12.63
C GLU A 253 9.84 -0.28 13.22
N ASN A 254 9.82 -0.19 14.56
CA ASN A 254 9.94 1.09 15.26
C ASN A 254 11.40 1.57 15.21
N ARG A 255 11.65 2.61 14.39
CA ARG A 255 13.00 3.14 14.13
C ARG A 255 13.11 4.61 14.48
N GLN A 256 14.31 4.99 14.89
CA GLN A 256 14.73 6.39 15.03
C GLN A 256 16.13 6.54 14.44
N ASN A 257 16.31 7.50 13.52
CA ASN A 257 17.56 7.72 12.80
C ASN A 257 18.11 6.44 12.14
N GLY A 258 17.22 5.67 11.50
CA GLY A 258 17.54 4.42 10.82
C GLY A 258 17.86 3.23 11.73
N LYS A 259 17.78 3.39 13.05
CA LYS A 259 18.07 2.32 14.02
C LYS A 259 16.80 1.85 14.70
N ARG A 260 16.58 0.54 14.73
CA ARG A 260 15.53 -0.08 15.52
C ARG A 260 15.84 0.06 17.03
N PHE A 261 14.80 0.33 17.81
CA PHE A 261 14.91 0.48 19.27
C PHE A 261 13.97 -0.41 20.07
N THR A 262 13.11 -1.18 19.41
CA THR A 262 12.21 -2.17 20.04
C THR A 262 12.54 -3.59 19.61
N GLY A 263 11.82 -4.59 20.15
CA GLY A 263 11.98 -5.99 19.78
C GLY A 263 11.52 -6.30 18.36
N PHE A 264 11.83 -7.48 17.83
CA PHE A 264 11.43 -7.91 16.49
C PHE A 264 9.91 -8.10 16.36
N GLY A 265 9.21 -8.43 17.43
CA GLY A 265 7.76 -8.60 17.45
C GLY A 265 7.00 -7.27 17.41
N ASP A 266 7.64 -6.16 17.79
CA ASP A 266 7.04 -4.82 17.68
C ASP A 266 7.23 -4.29 16.26
N ASN A 267 6.40 -4.81 15.36
CA ASN A 267 6.49 -4.62 13.93
C ASN A 267 5.09 -4.53 13.31
N ASP A 268 4.87 -3.51 12.49
CA ASP A 268 3.56 -3.24 11.88
C ASP A 268 3.08 -4.37 10.97
N ASP A 269 3.98 -4.99 10.20
CA ASP A 269 3.60 -6.11 9.34
C ASP A 269 3.05 -7.27 10.17
N VAL A 270 3.76 -7.62 11.27
CA VAL A 270 3.31 -8.69 12.18
C VAL A 270 1.96 -8.35 12.79
N ALA A 271 1.79 -7.11 13.29
CA ALA A 271 0.55 -6.66 13.91
C ALA A 271 -0.65 -6.72 12.94
N VAL A 272 -0.45 -6.41 11.66
CA VAL A 272 -1.53 -6.51 10.66
C VAL A 272 -1.90 -7.97 10.40
N PHE A 273 -0.93 -8.90 10.32
CA PHE A 273 -1.24 -10.32 10.17
C PHE A 273 -1.96 -10.90 11.40
N GLU A 274 -1.62 -10.47 12.62
CA GLU A 274 -2.34 -10.83 13.83
C GLU A 274 -3.80 -10.37 13.78
N GLN A 275 -4.05 -9.11 13.36
CA GLN A 275 -5.40 -8.60 13.16
C GLN A 275 -6.19 -9.40 12.11
N VAL A 276 -5.55 -9.81 11.02
CA VAL A 276 -6.20 -10.67 10.00
C VAL A 276 -6.50 -12.06 10.58
N ALA A 277 -5.62 -12.60 11.42
CA ALA A 277 -5.87 -13.87 12.10
C ALA A 277 -7.09 -13.80 13.04
N GLU A 278 -7.23 -12.71 13.81
CA GLU A 278 -8.40 -12.46 14.66
C GLU A 278 -9.69 -12.37 13.83
N ILE A 279 -9.65 -11.66 12.70
CA ILE A 279 -10.79 -11.54 11.76
C ILE A 279 -11.21 -12.92 11.25
N PHE A 280 -10.27 -13.78 10.85
CA PHE A 280 -10.60 -15.13 10.38
C PHE A 280 -11.04 -16.07 11.48
N ALA A 281 -10.58 -15.89 12.72
CA ALA A 281 -11.03 -16.67 13.88
C ALA A 281 -12.53 -16.47 14.16
N GLU A 282 -13.06 -15.28 13.87
CA GLU A 282 -14.49 -14.95 14.01
C GLU A 282 -15.31 -15.25 12.73
N SER A 283 -14.70 -15.82 11.71
CA SER A 283 -15.33 -16.07 10.40
C SER A 283 -15.78 -17.53 10.22
N ASN A 284 -16.47 -17.81 9.11
CA ASN A 284 -16.89 -19.15 8.71
C ASN A 284 -15.82 -19.93 7.92
N TYR A 285 -14.57 -19.46 7.90
CA TYR A 285 -13.49 -20.05 7.12
C TYR A 285 -12.64 -21.04 7.93
N GLU A 286 -13.21 -22.18 8.30
CA GLU A 286 -12.52 -23.25 9.05
C GLU A 286 -11.30 -23.83 8.32
N ASN A 287 -11.20 -23.61 7.00
CA ASN A 287 -10.07 -24.06 6.19
C ASN A 287 -8.89 -23.08 6.18
N VAL A 288 -8.91 -22.00 6.97
CA VAL A 288 -7.82 -21.03 7.09
C VAL A 288 -7.15 -21.16 8.46
N GLY A 289 -5.86 -21.37 8.47
CA GLY A 289 -5.05 -21.41 9.70
C GLY A 289 -3.91 -20.41 9.64
N PHE A 290 -3.51 -19.86 10.81
CA PHE A 290 -2.41 -18.92 10.94
C PHE A 290 -1.26 -19.51 11.74
N ARG A 291 -0.03 -19.27 11.28
CA ARG A 291 1.21 -19.65 11.94
C ARG A 291 2.16 -18.46 11.98
N LEU A 292 1.98 -17.58 12.97
CA LEU A 292 2.67 -16.30 13.08
C LEU A 292 3.73 -16.36 14.22
N PRO A 293 5.04 -16.39 13.89
CA PRO A 293 6.11 -16.34 14.89
C PRO A 293 6.45 -14.88 15.22
N ALA A 294 5.67 -14.24 16.08
CA ALA A 294 5.71 -12.81 16.37
C ALA A 294 7.10 -12.26 16.79
N ASP A 295 7.91 -13.05 17.49
CA ASP A 295 9.20 -12.59 18.04
C ASP A 295 10.42 -12.97 17.20
N ARG A 296 10.25 -13.45 15.98
CA ARG A 296 11.35 -13.98 15.17
C ARG A 296 11.37 -13.38 13.77
N MET A 297 12.58 -13.16 13.26
CA MET A 297 12.83 -12.65 11.90
C MET A 297 12.79 -13.73 10.83
N ALA A 298 12.51 -14.96 11.18
CA ALA A 298 12.39 -16.06 10.25
C ALA A 298 11.38 -17.09 10.75
N VAL A 299 10.69 -17.72 9.81
CA VAL A 299 9.76 -18.83 10.03
C VAL A 299 10.08 -19.95 9.07
N ALA A 300 9.85 -21.20 9.50
CA ALA A 300 9.97 -22.36 8.64
C ALA A 300 8.77 -23.28 8.80
N ILE A 301 8.33 -23.85 7.69
CA ILE A 301 7.25 -24.84 7.63
C ILE A 301 7.75 -26.06 6.86
N GLU A 302 7.60 -27.23 7.47
CA GLU A 302 7.83 -28.48 6.77
C GLU A 302 6.58 -28.86 5.98
N MET A 303 6.78 -29.25 4.72
CA MET A 303 5.73 -29.73 3.81
C MET A 303 6.31 -30.73 2.83
N HIS A 304 5.67 -31.88 2.69
CA HIS A 304 6.05 -32.94 1.75
C HIS A 304 7.52 -33.37 1.86
N GLY A 305 8.10 -33.36 3.07
CA GLY A 305 9.53 -33.66 3.29
C GLY A 305 10.50 -32.53 2.90
N GLN A 306 9.98 -31.38 2.48
CA GLN A 306 10.76 -30.17 2.25
C GLN A 306 10.54 -29.17 3.38
N ILE A 307 11.60 -28.51 3.84
CA ILE A 307 11.50 -27.41 4.78
C ILE A 307 11.65 -26.10 4.01
N VAL A 308 10.59 -25.31 3.98
CA VAL A 308 10.60 -23.96 3.41
C VAL A 308 10.72 -22.93 4.51
N SER A 309 11.66 -22.03 4.40
CA SER A 309 11.88 -20.96 5.35
C SER A 309 11.69 -19.58 4.70
N TRP A 310 11.14 -18.64 5.45
CA TRP A 310 10.95 -17.25 5.05
C TRP A 310 11.65 -16.31 6.01
N THR A 311 12.25 -15.26 5.47
CA THR A 311 12.80 -14.11 6.20
C THR A 311 12.68 -12.88 5.31
N HIS A 312 12.61 -11.67 5.89
CA HIS A 312 12.55 -10.48 5.06
C HIS A 312 13.86 -10.24 4.27
N GLY A 313 15.02 -10.35 4.91
CA GLY A 313 16.31 -10.25 4.21
C GLY A 313 17.13 -9.01 4.51
N HIS A 314 16.68 -8.08 5.32
CA HIS A 314 17.36 -6.81 5.63
C HIS A 314 18.54 -6.91 6.62
N LEU A 315 18.64 -8.02 7.38
CA LEU A 315 19.67 -8.17 8.43
C LEU A 315 21.07 -8.50 7.89
N PRO A 316 21.23 -9.31 6.84
CA PRO A 316 22.53 -9.64 6.30
C PRO A 316 23.26 -8.41 5.74
N ARG A 317 24.55 -8.34 5.97
CA ARG A 317 25.38 -7.32 5.31
C ARG A 317 25.49 -7.65 3.82
N PRO A 318 25.23 -6.70 2.92
CA PRO A 318 25.31 -6.93 1.48
C PRO A 318 26.69 -7.47 1.04
N LYS A 319 26.65 -8.55 0.26
CA LYS A 319 27.84 -9.16 -0.37
C LYS A 319 27.44 -9.65 -1.77
N GLY A 320 27.81 -8.92 -2.80
CA GLY A 320 27.40 -9.25 -4.17
C GLY A 320 25.94 -8.93 -4.44
N ASN A 321 25.25 -9.76 -5.23
CA ASN A 321 23.83 -9.60 -5.49
C ASN A 321 22.97 -10.12 -4.31
N ALA A 322 21.66 -9.89 -4.38
CA ALA A 322 20.71 -10.26 -3.32
C ALA A 322 20.77 -11.75 -2.96
N ALA A 323 20.71 -12.62 -3.95
CA ALA A 323 20.75 -14.07 -3.70
C ALA A 323 22.09 -14.54 -3.14
N GLU A 324 23.22 -13.93 -3.52
CA GLU A 324 24.54 -14.22 -2.92
C GLU A 324 24.60 -13.78 -1.47
N THR A 325 24.06 -12.61 -1.16
CA THR A 325 23.98 -12.10 0.21
C THR A 325 23.18 -13.05 1.10
N MET A 326 21.98 -13.44 0.64
CA MET A 326 21.12 -14.34 1.37
C MET A 326 21.68 -15.76 1.48
N TRP A 327 22.35 -16.24 0.44
CA TRP A 327 23.07 -17.51 0.47
C TRP A 327 24.18 -17.53 1.51
N GLY A 328 24.95 -16.44 1.62
CA GLY A 328 25.98 -16.27 2.65
C GLY A 328 25.41 -16.31 4.06
N TRP A 329 24.35 -15.55 4.31
CA TRP A 329 23.65 -15.55 5.60
C TRP A 329 23.09 -16.92 5.94
N TRP A 330 22.50 -17.63 4.99
CA TRP A 330 21.93 -18.96 5.20
C TRP A 330 23.02 -19.99 5.56
N LYS A 331 24.18 -19.94 4.89
CA LYS A 331 25.32 -20.78 5.29
C LYS A 331 25.75 -20.53 6.74
N ASP A 332 25.76 -19.28 7.16
CA ASP A 332 26.08 -18.93 8.54
C ASP A 332 25.03 -19.48 9.52
N GLN A 333 23.73 -19.49 9.14
CA GLN A 333 22.67 -20.15 9.91
C GLN A 333 22.87 -21.68 10.01
N ILE A 334 23.29 -22.32 8.92
CA ILE A 334 23.59 -23.77 8.92
C ILE A 334 24.74 -24.08 9.89
N MET A 335 25.79 -23.27 9.88
CA MET A 335 26.96 -23.46 10.75
C MET A 335 26.68 -23.07 12.20
N GLY A 336 26.05 -21.94 12.41
CA GLY A 336 25.78 -21.37 13.73
C GLY A 336 24.51 -21.90 14.41
N ARG A 337 23.56 -22.43 13.65
CA ARG A 337 22.24 -22.95 14.08
C ARG A 337 21.46 -22.01 15.00
N TYR A 338 21.56 -20.72 14.77
CA TYR A 338 20.82 -19.72 15.55
C TYR A 338 19.30 -19.89 15.39
N TYR A 339 18.86 -20.15 14.13
CA TYR A 339 17.50 -20.58 13.81
C TYR A 339 17.55 -22.01 13.26
N PRO A 340 17.42 -23.05 14.10
CA PRO A 340 17.61 -24.44 13.65
C PRO A 340 16.74 -24.83 12.45
N ALA A 341 15.46 -24.43 12.46
CA ALA A 341 14.54 -24.75 11.36
C ALA A 341 14.96 -24.06 10.03
N VAL A 342 15.56 -22.88 10.07
CA VAL A 342 16.13 -22.20 8.90
C VAL A 342 17.40 -22.91 8.43
N ALA A 343 18.24 -23.34 9.38
CA ALA A 343 19.46 -24.08 9.07
C ALA A 343 19.16 -25.39 8.35
N ASP A 344 18.08 -26.07 8.72
CA ASP A 344 17.67 -27.35 8.14
C ASP A 344 16.84 -27.19 6.83
N ALA A 345 16.44 -25.96 6.46
CA ALA A 345 15.61 -25.72 5.30
C ALA A 345 16.27 -26.12 3.97
N ASN A 346 15.44 -26.54 3.02
CA ASN A 346 15.82 -26.82 1.63
C ASN A 346 15.60 -25.59 0.73
N ILE A 347 14.62 -24.75 1.11
CA ILE A 347 14.20 -23.58 0.34
C ILE A 347 14.17 -22.38 1.29
N LEU A 348 14.84 -21.30 0.91
CA LEU A 348 14.80 -20.00 1.60
C LEU A 348 14.16 -18.97 0.68
N VAL A 349 13.12 -18.29 1.16
CA VAL A 349 12.42 -17.22 0.45
C VAL A 349 12.63 -15.92 1.19
N THR A 350 12.94 -14.84 0.48
CA THR A 350 13.22 -13.52 1.05
C THR A 350 12.63 -12.40 0.20
N GLY A 351 12.33 -11.26 0.84
CA GLY A 351 11.96 -9.98 0.23
C GLY A 351 13.12 -9.00 0.19
N HIS A 352 12.83 -7.73 0.49
CA HIS A 352 13.75 -6.61 0.72
C HIS A 352 14.47 -6.05 -0.53
N TYR A 353 14.75 -6.84 -1.49
CA TYR A 353 15.57 -6.46 -2.65
C TYR A 353 14.75 -6.06 -3.89
N HIS A 354 13.42 -6.17 -3.81
CA HIS A 354 12.44 -5.71 -4.81
C HIS A 354 12.57 -6.30 -6.22
N HIS A 355 13.38 -7.36 -6.42
CA HIS A 355 13.52 -7.99 -7.73
C HIS A 355 13.67 -9.51 -7.62
N LEU A 356 13.16 -10.21 -8.62
CA LEU A 356 13.33 -11.66 -8.68
C LEU A 356 14.81 -12.02 -8.85
N ASN A 357 15.32 -12.81 -7.92
CA ASN A 357 16.62 -13.45 -8.05
C ASN A 357 16.55 -14.88 -7.50
N VAL A 358 17.19 -15.81 -8.16
CA VAL A 358 17.17 -17.22 -7.76
C VAL A 358 18.59 -17.77 -7.77
N LYS A 359 18.96 -18.41 -6.67
CA LYS A 359 20.21 -19.16 -6.59
C LYS A 359 19.96 -20.57 -6.09
N GLN A 360 20.39 -21.55 -6.85
CA GLN A 360 20.34 -22.96 -6.47
C GLN A 360 21.74 -23.55 -6.42
N GLN A 361 22.04 -24.25 -5.34
CA GLN A 361 23.30 -24.95 -5.14
C GLN A 361 23.11 -26.08 -4.11
N GLU A 362 23.72 -27.24 -4.37
CA GLU A 362 23.78 -28.38 -3.41
C GLU A 362 22.40 -28.82 -2.88
N GLY A 363 21.40 -28.85 -3.77
CA GLY A 363 20.02 -29.22 -3.40
C GLY A 363 19.22 -28.17 -2.62
N ARG A 364 19.80 -26.98 -2.41
CA ARG A 364 19.16 -25.87 -1.72
C ARG A 364 18.88 -24.70 -2.66
N THR A 365 17.80 -23.98 -2.43
CA THR A 365 17.40 -22.86 -3.30
C THR A 365 17.06 -21.62 -2.47
N VAL A 366 17.63 -20.47 -2.85
CA VAL A 366 17.23 -19.14 -2.38
C VAL A 366 16.38 -18.49 -3.45
N PHE A 367 15.22 -17.99 -3.05
CA PHE A 367 14.37 -17.11 -3.83
C PHE A 367 14.38 -15.72 -3.20
N VAL A 368 14.61 -14.70 -4.00
CA VAL A 368 14.38 -13.29 -3.67
C VAL A 368 13.11 -12.86 -4.40
N CYS A 369 12.15 -12.33 -3.67
CA CYS A 369 10.87 -11.90 -4.23
C CYS A 369 10.95 -10.53 -4.89
N PRO A 370 10.19 -10.30 -5.96
CA PRO A 370 9.94 -8.95 -6.47
C PRO A 370 8.98 -8.20 -5.53
N SER A 371 8.96 -6.88 -5.62
CA SER A 371 7.98 -6.01 -4.98
C SER A 371 6.63 -6.02 -5.72
N LEU A 372 5.59 -5.51 -5.07
CA LEU A 372 4.24 -5.40 -5.67
C LEU A 372 4.21 -4.41 -6.83
N THR A 373 4.88 -3.26 -6.69
CA THR A 373 5.01 -2.21 -7.69
C THR A 373 6.47 -2.05 -8.11
N ALA A 374 6.74 -1.33 -9.17
CA ALA A 374 8.12 -1.06 -9.59
C ALA A 374 8.85 -0.25 -8.51
N VAL A 375 10.17 -0.36 -8.50
CA VAL A 375 10.99 0.48 -7.60
C VAL A 375 10.97 1.92 -8.07
N GLY A 376 11.05 2.84 -7.11
CA GLY A 376 11.03 4.27 -7.39
C GLY A 376 12.20 4.75 -8.25
N ASP A 377 12.02 5.94 -8.84
CA ASP A 377 13.00 6.58 -9.71
C ASP A 377 14.38 6.74 -9.05
N TRP A 378 14.41 7.01 -7.74
CA TRP A 378 15.67 7.12 -7.00
C TRP A 378 16.50 5.83 -7.06
N TYR A 379 15.88 4.69 -6.83
CA TYR A 379 16.54 3.38 -6.89
C TYR A 379 17.01 3.08 -8.32
N SER A 380 16.13 3.26 -9.30
CA SER A 380 16.44 3.03 -10.71
C SER A 380 17.57 3.93 -11.19
N ASN A 381 17.58 5.19 -10.79
CA ASN A 381 18.66 6.13 -11.14
C ASN A 381 19.98 5.83 -10.42
N SER A 382 19.92 5.37 -9.15
CA SER A 382 21.13 5.10 -8.36
C SER A 382 21.79 3.77 -8.73
N THR A 383 21.01 2.76 -9.13
CA THR A 383 21.51 1.41 -9.41
C THR A 383 21.61 1.07 -10.90
N GLY A 384 20.91 1.83 -11.77
CA GLY A 384 20.74 1.49 -13.18
C GLY A 384 19.85 0.28 -13.44
N VAL A 385 19.10 -0.19 -12.42
CA VAL A 385 18.26 -1.39 -12.48
C VAL A 385 16.79 -0.98 -12.49
N GLN A 386 16.05 -1.45 -13.48
CA GLN A 386 14.60 -1.40 -13.51
C GLN A 386 14.06 -2.76 -13.06
N THR A 387 13.23 -2.79 -12.02
CA THR A 387 12.65 -4.02 -11.52
C THR A 387 11.34 -4.35 -12.21
N VAL A 388 11.03 -5.63 -12.29
CA VAL A 388 9.75 -6.11 -12.81
C VAL A 388 8.90 -6.54 -11.62
N PRO A 389 7.81 -5.82 -11.30
CA PRO A 389 6.98 -6.09 -10.13
C PRO A 389 6.14 -7.35 -10.30
N GLY A 390 5.62 -7.86 -9.19
CA GLY A 390 4.67 -8.96 -9.14
C GLY A 390 4.77 -9.78 -7.86
N THR A 391 3.94 -10.80 -7.77
CA THR A 391 3.88 -11.73 -6.64
C THR A 391 4.50 -13.06 -7.03
N LEU A 392 5.54 -13.48 -6.31
CA LEU A 392 6.21 -14.75 -6.57
C LEU A 392 5.37 -15.92 -6.06
N THR A 393 5.11 -16.88 -6.94
CA THR A 393 4.46 -18.13 -6.60
C THR A 393 5.25 -19.33 -7.12
N PHE A 394 5.18 -20.44 -6.41
CA PHE A 394 5.72 -21.71 -6.86
C PHE A 394 5.05 -22.87 -6.13
N ARG A 395 5.20 -24.09 -6.66
CA ARG A 395 4.67 -25.32 -6.09
C ARG A 395 5.81 -26.09 -5.41
N VAL A 396 5.50 -26.74 -4.28
CA VAL A 396 6.41 -27.64 -3.56
C VAL A 396 5.75 -29.01 -3.40
N ASP A 397 6.51 -30.05 -3.71
CA ASP A 397 6.18 -31.46 -3.46
C ASP A 397 7.40 -32.23 -2.91
N SER A 398 7.30 -33.54 -2.80
CA SER A 398 8.39 -34.38 -2.29
C SER A 398 9.68 -34.33 -3.10
N ASN A 399 9.62 -33.87 -4.36
CA ASN A 399 10.78 -33.73 -5.25
C ASN A 399 11.42 -32.32 -5.18
N GLY A 400 10.87 -31.42 -4.36
CA GLY A 400 11.32 -30.04 -4.24
C GLY A 400 10.33 -29.04 -4.83
N TRP A 401 10.84 -27.96 -5.41
CA TRP A 401 10.01 -26.90 -5.99
C TRP A 401 9.91 -27.01 -7.52
N ASN A 402 8.76 -26.54 -8.04
CA ASN A 402 8.49 -26.44 -9.47
C ASN A 402 7.42 -25.36 -9.75
N ASN A 403 7.05 -25.15 -11.00
CA ASN A 403 6.01 -24.20 -11.41
C ASN A 403 6.21 -22.78 -10.83
N LEU A 404 7.45 -22.26 -10.94
CA LEU A 404 7.77 -20.88 -10.60
C LEU A 404 7.04 -19.91 -11.53
N GLU A 405 6.31 -18.97 -10.96
CA GLU A 405 5.60 -17.93 -11.71
C GLU A 405 5.64 -16.61 -10.92
N VAL A 406 5.80 -15.49 -11.63
CA VAL A 406 5.59 -14.14 -11.08
C VAL A 406 4.25 -13.64 -11.61
N ILE A 407 3.27 -13.54 -10.72
CA ILE A 407 1.92 -13.06 -11.01
C ILE A 407 1.94 -11.55 -11.14
N ARG A 408 1.37 -11.03 -12.21
CA ARG A 408 1.39 -9.60 -12.57
C ARG A 408 0.03 -9.14 -13.01
#